data_1de608d4cee7e29af119b9d05962c055
#
_entry.id   1de608d4cee7e29af119b9d05962c055
#
_cell.length_a   1.000
_cell.length_b   1.000
_cell.length_c   1.000
_cell.angle_alpha   90.00
_cell.angle_beta   90.00
_cell.angle_gamma   90.00
#
_symmetry.space_group_name_H-M   'P 1'
#
loop_
_entity.id
_entity.type
_entity.pdbx_description
1 polymer ?
#
loop_
_entity_poly.entity_id
_entity_poly.type
_entity_poly.pdbx_seq_one_letter_code
_entity_poly.pdbx_strand_id
1 'polypeptide(L)'
;MSKEEKHKKESKFLSLVLRHHPEAIGISLDTHGWAEVNVLIKNMKRKFPVFSLKILEEIVATDSKQRYAFSEDNTKIRANQGHSLAVTL
;
A
#
# COMPACT_ATOMS: atom_id res chain seq x y z
N MET A 1 16.48 -7.43 15.29
CA MET A 1 15.86 -6.67 14.21
C MET A 1 14.43 -7.01 14.09
N SER A 2 13.60 -6.02 13.98
CA SER A 2 12.19 -6.27 13.87
C SER A 2 11.85 -6.62 12.42
N LYS A 3 10.77 -7.36 12.26
CA LYS A 3 10.32 -7.72 10.92
C LYS A 3 9.89 -6.51 10.13
N GLU A 4 9.52 -5.46 10.82
CA GLU A 4 9.08 -4.25 10.15
C GLU A 4 10.14 -3.65 9.27
N GLU A 5 11.40 -3.85 9.63
CA GLU A 5 12.49 -3.29 8.87
C GLU A 5 12.75 -4.02 7.57
N LYS A 6 12.25 -5.24 7.48
CA LYS A 6 12.49 -6.04 6.29
C LYS A 6 11.97 -5.38 5.03
N HIS A 7 10.80 -4.75 5.12
CA HIS A 7 10.18 -4.10 3.97
C HIS A 7 9.99 -2.62 4.18
N LYS A 8 10.89 -2.01 4.93
CA LYS A 8 10.71 -0.63 5.35
C LYS A 8 10.63 0.33 4.16
N LYS A 9 11.54 0.18 3.21
CA LYS A 9 11.55 1.07 2.05
C LYS A 9 10.31 0.89 1.21
N GLU A 10 9.94 -0.36 0.98
CA GLU A 10 8.76 -0.67 0.19
C GLU A 10 7.51 -0.13 0.86
N SER A 11 7.43 -0.29 2.17
CA SER A 11 6.27 0.17 2.92
C SER A 11 6.16 1.69 2.90
N LYS A 12 7.25 2.39 3.07
CA LYS A 12 7.23 3.85 3.02
C LYS A 12 6.79 4.35 1.66
N PHE A 13 7.32 3.74 0.61
CA PHE A 13 6.96 4.16 -0.73
C PHE A 13 5.51 3.82 -1.04
N LEU A 14 5.07 2.65 -0.59
CA LEU A 14 3.68 2.26 -0.77
C LEU A 14 2.74 3.25 -0.10
N SER A 15 3.08 3.68 1.10
CA SER A 15 2.28 4.66 1.81
C SER A 15 2.20 5.97 1.02
N LEU A 16 3.33 6.42 0.52
CA LEU A 16 3.36 7.65 -0.28
C LEU A 16 2.46 7.52 -1.50
N VAL A 17 2.57 6.41 -2.21
CA VAL A 17 1.81 6.18 -3.43
C VAL A 17 0.32 6.14 -3.15
N LEU A 18 -0.09 5.37 -2.17
CA LEU A 18 -1.51 5.16 -1.93
C LEU A 18 -2.17 6.35 -1.26
N ARG A 19 -1.41 7.17 -0.54
CA ARG A 19 -2.01 8.28 0.18
C ARG A 19 -1.89 9.60 -0.57
N HIS A 20 -0.80 9.81 -1.30
CA HIS A 20 -0.50 11.13 -1.84
C HIS A 20 -0.18 11.16 -3.32
N HIS A 21 0.58 10.20 -3.80
CA HIS A 21 1.13 10.30 -5.15
C HIS A 21 1.01 9.00 -5.93
N PRO A 22 -0.21 8.57 -6.26
CA PRO A 22 -0.35 7.35 -7.06
C PRO A 22 0.33 7.47 -8.42
N GLU A 23 0.42 8.69 -8.93
CA GLU A 23 1.06 8.89 -10.20
C GLU A 23 2.58 8.62 -10.17
N ALA A 24 3.16 8.52 -8.97
CA ALA A 24 4.60 8.26 -8.86
C ALA A 24 4.97 6.93 -9.54
N ILE A 25 4.06 5.98 -9.57
CA ILE A 25 4.28 4.74 -10.28
C ILE A 25 3.26 4.54 -11.40
N GLY A 26 2.57 5.60 -11.77
CA GLY A 26 1.67 5.55 -12.91
C GLY A 26 0.37 4.81 -12.69
N ILE A 27 -0.12 4.77 -11.46
CA ILE A 27 -1.41 4.15 -11.20
C ILE A 27 -2.45 5.21 -10.89
N SER A 28 -3.71 4.80 -10.97
CA SER A 28 -4.82 5.65 -10.63
C SER A 28 -5.63 4.99 -9.53
N LEU A 29 -6.16 5.81 -8.63
CA LEU A 29 -7.07 5.33 -7.60
C LEU A 29 -8.50 5.60 -8.06
N ASP A 30 -9.41 4.73 -7.65
CA ASP A 30 -10.82 5.00 -7.98
C ASP A 30 -11.39 6.03 -7.02
N THR A 31 -12.68 6.28 -7.12
CA THR A 31 -13.32 7.32 -6.32
C THR A 31 -13.26 7.04 -4.82
N HIS A 32 -13.04 5.80 -4.46
CA HIS A 32 -12.95 5.42 -3.05
C HIS A 32 -11.50 5.22 -2.59
N GLY A 33 -10.54 5.51 -3.45
CA GLY A 33 -9.14 5.39 -3.09
C GLY A 33 -8.55 4.01 -3.30
N TRP A 34 -9.25 3.13 -4.00
CA TRP A 34 -8.76 1.78 -4.25
C TRP A 34 -7.81 1.75 -5.44
N ALA A 35 -6.73 1.00 -5.30
CA ALA A 35 -5.82 0.70 -6.40
C ALA A 35 -5.90 -0.79 -6.70
N GLU A 36 -5.78 -1.14 -7.97
CA GLU A 36 -5.76 -2.55 -8.34
C GLU A 36 -4.44 -3.17 -7.92
N VAL A 37 -4.54 -4.28 -7.19
CA VAL A 37 -3.36 -4.93 -6.65
C VAL A 37 -2.40 -5.37 -7.75
N ASN A 38 -2.93 -5.96 -8.82
CA ASN A 38 -2.07 -6.44 -9.90
C ASN A 38 -1.29 -5.31 -10.56
N VAL A 39 -1.95 -4.19 -10.79
CA VAL A 39 -1.30 -3.04 -11.40
C VAL A 39 -0.29 -2.43 -10.44
N LEU A 40 -0.64 -2.35 -9.17
CA LEU A 40 0.26 -1.82 -8.17
C LEU A 40 1.55 -2.64 -8.12
N ILE A 41 1.41 -3.96 -8.05
CA ILE A 41 2.58 -4.83 -7.96
C ILE A 41 3.44 -4.67 -9.21
N LYS A 42 2.81 -4.69 -10.37
CA LYS A 42 3.55 -4.57 -11.62
C LYS A 42 4.37 -3.30 -11.67
N ASN A 43 3.76 -2.21 -11.24
CA ASN A 43 4.43 -0.91 -11.32
C ASN A 43 5.44 -0.72 -10.19
N MET A 44 5.19 -1.29 -9.04
CA MET A 44 6.16 -1.24 -7.95
C MET A 44 7.44 -1.97 -8.29
N LYS A 45 7.36 -2.99 -9.15
CA LYS A 45 8.55 -3.73 -9.55
C LYS A 45 9.55 -2.88 -10.30
N ARG A 46 9.12 -1.79 -10.86
CA ARG A 46 10.03 -0.88 -11.55
C ARG A 46 11.03 -0.27 -10.58
N LYS A 47 10.59 0.00 -9.36
CA LYS A 47 11.44 0.59 -8.34
C LYS A 47 12.03 -0.49 -7.44
N PHE A 48 11.26 -1.52 -7.14
CA PHE A 48 11.68 -2.60 -6.28
C PHE A 48 11.50 -3.91 -7.03
N PRO A 49 12.51 -4.36 -7.77
CA PRO A 49 12.35 -5.51 -8.66
C PRO A 49 11.89 -6.79 -7.96
N VAL A 50 12.17 -6.92 -6.67
CA VAL A 50 11.76 -8.11 -5.94
C VAL A 50 10.34 -8.01 -5.38
N PHE A 51 9.69 -6.89 -5.59
CA PHE A 51 8.35 -6.71 -5.05
C PHE A 51 7.38 -7.73 -5.61
N SER A 52 6.49 -8.25 -4.78
CA SER A 52 5.54 -9.28 -5.19
C SER A 52 4.30 -9.19 -4.33
N LEU A 53 3.29 -9.97 -4.69
CA LEU A 53 2.07 -10.04 -3.88
C LEU A 53 2.40 -10.49 -2.46
N LYS A 54 3.30 -11.43 -2.32
CA LYS A 54 3.67 -11.92 -1.01
C LYS A 54 4.23 -10.80 -0.14
N ILE A 55 5.11 -9.98 -0.71
CA ILE A 55 5.66 -8.85 0.03
C ILE A 55 4.57 -7.87 0.40
N LEU A 56 3.67 -7.59 -0.54
CA LEU A 56 2.57 -6.68 -0.26
C LEU A 56 1.71 -7.20 0.89
N GLU A 57 1.39 -8.50 0.86
CA GLU A 57 0.61 -9.09 1.93
C GLU A 57 1.31 -9.01 3.26
N GLU A 58 2.63 -9.23 3.26
CA GLU A 58 3.39 -9.13 4.48
C GLU A 58 3.39 -7.72 5.04
N ILE A 59 3.53 -6.73 4.18
CA ILE A 59 3.49 -5.35 4.61
C ILE A 59 2.16 -5.04 5.29
N VAL A 60 1.07 -5.43 4.66
CA VAL A 60 -0.25 -5.16 5.20
C VAL A 60 -0.46 -5.91 6.52
N ALA A 61 -0.04 -7.17 6.56
CA ALA A 61 -0.26 -8.00 7.73
C ALA A 61 0.55 -7.56 8.93
N THR A 62 1.75 -7.03 8.69
CA THR A 62 2.64 -6.65 9.78
C THR A 62 2.52 -5.19 10.17
N ASP A 63 1.71 -4.41 9.45
CA ASP A 63 1.56 -3.01 9.77
C ASP A 63 0.71 -2.85 11.02
N SER A 64 1.35 -2.53 12.12
CA SER A 64 0.66 -2.42 13.39
C SER A 64 -0.37 -1.30 13.42
N LYS A 65 -0.22 -0.32 12.54
CA LYS A 65 -1.16 0.80 12.49
C LYS A 65 -2.28 0.56 11.48
N GLN A 66 -2.25 -0.56 10.80
CA GLN A 66 -3.28 -0.94 9.85
C GLN A 66 -3.59 0.18 8.85
N ARG A 67 -2.55 0.69 8.24
CA ARG A 67 -2.68 1.79 7.29
C ARG A 67 -3.31 1.37 5.98
N TYR A 68 -3.38 0.08 5.72
CA TYR A 68 -3.83 -0.46 4.43
C TYR A 68 -4.94 -1.47 4.61
N ALA A 69 -5.78 -1.60 3.61
CA ALA A 69 -6.83 -2.63 3.62
C ALA A 69 -7.00 -3.18 2.22
N PHE A 70 -7.19 -4.49 2.14
CA PHE A 70 -7.56 -5.14 0.90
C PHE A 70 -9.08 -5.14 0.75
N SER A 71 -9.55 -5.18 -0.48
CA SER A 71 -10.96 -5.39 -0.74
C SER A 71 -11.34 -6.82 -0.39
N GLU A 72 -12.64 -7.10 -0.39
CA GLU A 72 -13.13 -8.41 0.01
C GLU A 72 -12.53 -9.53 -0.81
N ASP A 73 -12.35 -9.30 -2.10
CA ASP A 73 -11.79 -10.31 -2.99
C ASP A 73 -10.29 -10.16 -3.18
N ASN A 74 -9.67 -9.25 -2.42
CA ASN A 74 -8.23 -9.02 -2.45
C ASN A 74 -7.70 -8.58 -3.80
N THR A 75 -8.56 -8.04 -4.65
CA THR A 75 -8.10 -7.53 -5.94
C THR A 75 -7.70 -6.07 -5.88
N LYS A 76 -8.06 -5.38 -4.81
CA LYS A 76 -7.76 -3.97 -4.65
C LYS A 76 -7.22 -3.69 -3.26
N ILE A 77 -6.53 -2.58 -3.14
CA ILE A 77 -5.94 -2.16 -1.88
C ILE A 77 -6.06 -0.65 -1.77
N ARG A 78 -6.19 -0.18 -0.55
CA ARG A 78 -6.22 1.25 -0.31
C ARG A 78 -5.57 1.59 1.03
N ALA A 79 -5.25 2.86 1.21
CA ALA A 79 -4.76 3.36 2.48
C ALA A 79 -5.95 3.83 3.32
N ASN A 80 -5.91 3.52 4.59
CA ASN A 80 -6.97 3.87 5.54
C ASN A 80 -6.71 5.23 6.18
N GLN A 81 -6.39 6.20 5.38
CA GLN A 81 -5.93 7.47 5.93
C GLN A 81 -7.06 8.33 6.50
N GLY A 82 -8.25 8.17 5.99
CA GLY A 82 -9.36 8.97 6.46
C GLY A 82 -9.69 8.75 7.91
N HIS A 83 -9.38 7.60 8.38
CA HIS A 83 -9.58 7.28 9.75
C HIS A 83 -8.89 8.18 10.71
N SER A 84 -7.63 8.48 10.47
CA SER A 84 -6.86 9.25 11.40
C SER A 84 -7.38 10.67 11.51
N LEU A 85 -7.96 11.18 10.47
CA LEU A 85 -8.50 12.52 10.52
C LEU A 85 -9.67 12.61 11.47
N ALA A 86 -10.50 11.62 11.46
CA ALA A 86 -11.63 11.61 12.36
C ALA A 86 -11.20 11.54 13.79
N VAL A 87 -10.14 10.85 14.01
CA VAL A 87 -9.67 10.62 15.36
C VAL A 87 -9.10 11.86 16.00
N THR A 88 -8.52 12.71 15.22
CA THR A 88 -7.83 13.84 15.78
C THR A 88 -8.76 14.80 16.49
N LEU A 89 -9.99 14.61 16.36
CA LEU A 89 -10.91 15.45 17.10
C LEU A 89 -10.99 15.05 18.55
#